data_9d9f6241f7204aecbf03e97e711ef5da
#
_entry.id   9d9f6241f7204aecbf03e97e711ef5da
#
_cell.length_a   1.000
_cell.length_b   1.000
_cell.length_c   1.000
_cell.angle_alpha   90.00
_cell.angle_beta   90.00
_cell.angle_gamma   90.00
#
_symmetry.space_group_name_H-M   'P 1'
#
loop_
_entity.id
_entity.type
_entity.pdbx_description
1 polymer ?
#
loop_
_entity_poly.entity_id
_entity_poly.type
_entity_poly.pdbx_seq_one_letter_code
_entity_poly.pdbx_strand_id
1 'polypeptide(L)'
;MKSHRYIRRKILCITVVLLAVSQRTAPASKDENSRTESHQRAEVILLYQRNSGGWPKNYEREEKLSKKARSKVLSEKNKNDAMIDNGATHTEIRLLADAYHETSDNRFRDAAIKGITYLLAAQYDNGGWPQRFPEPRGYAKHITFNDNAMIGAMSLLRDILVDHKRFPFVSRDVRAQCGKAIESGISCILKCQIKVNGRRTVWCAQHDEKTFQPRKARSYELPSFSGSESVKIIRFLMQIDQPGKQVIEAIDGAVTWFDHSKLEGIKQVRVEDPTKAGGHDKIIVKDDNASPMWARFYDIKTNDPFFC
;
A
#
# COMPACT_ATOMS: atom_id res chain seq x y z
N MET A 1 65.82 -51.91 -40.92
CA MET A 1 66.52 -51.25 -42.05
C MET A 1 66.26 -49.74 -41.93
N LYS A 2 67.34 -49.00 -41.72
CA LYS A 2 67.74 -47.69 -42.26
C LYS A 2 66.66 -46.60 -42.27
N SER A 3 66.86 -45.53 -41.58
CA SER A 3 67.82 -44.41 -41.54
C SER A 3 67.04 -43.16 -42.01
N HIS A 4 67.04 -42.05 -41.51
CA HIS A 4 68.06 -41.05 -41.26
C HIS A 4 67.47 -39.80 -40.63
N ARG A 5 68.21 -39.25 -39.73
CA ARG A 5 68.13 -37.90 -39.14
C ARG A 5 68.04 -36.80 -40.19
N TYR A 6 67.31 -35.71 -39.90
CA TYR A 6 67.84 -34.37 -40.18
C TYR A 6 67.35 -33.31 -39.17
N ILE A 7 68.30 -32.73 -38.53
CA ILE A 7 68.21 -31.59 -37.61
C ILE A 7 68.11 -30.32 -38.45
N ARG A 8 67.14 -29.47 -38.17
CA ARG A 8 67.29 -28.02 -38.45
C ARG A 8 66.73 -27.20 -37.30
N ARG A 9 67.65 -26.49 -36.63
CA ARG A 9 67.44 -25.37 -35.71
C ARG A 9 66.68 -24.25 -36.47
N LYS A 10 65.61 -23.70 -35.88
CA LYS A 10 65.12 -22.36 -36.20
C LYS A 10 64.91 -21.59 -34.90
N ILE A 11 65.49 -20.44 -34.86
CA ILE A 11 65.62 -19.39 -33.89
C ILE A 11 64.23 -18.96 -33.43
N LEU A 12 64.03 -18.91 -32.10
CA LEU A 12 62.82 -18.46 -31.44
C LEU A 12 62.92 -16.92 -31.35
N CYS A 13 62.15 -16.20 -32.16
CA CYS A 13 61.87 -14.78 -31.93
C CYS A 13 60.72 -14.70 -30.95
N ILE A 14 61.01 -14.26 -29.71
CA ILE A 14 60.02 -13.95 -28.71
C ILE A 14 59.48 -12.54 -29.01
N THR A 15 58.29 -12.47 -29.64
CA THR A 15 57.55 -11.23 -29.74
C THR A 15 56.62 -11.15 -28.52
N VAL A 16 56.98 -10.33 -27.55
CA VAL A 16 56.11 -10.01 -26.41
C VAL A 16 54.97 -9.12 -26.93
N VAL A 17 53.80 -9.72 -27.14
CA VAL A 17 52.59 -8.97 -27.39
C VAL A 17 51.99 -8.61 -26.02
N LEU A 18 52.15 -7.38 -25.59
CA LEU A 18 51.38 -6.78 -24.48
C LEU A 18 49.92 -6.73 -24.89
N LEU A 19 49.13 -7.74 -24.49
CA LEU A 19 47.67 -7.69 -24.50
C LEU A 19 47.24 -6.77 -23.35
N ALA A 20 46.92 -5.50 -23.70
CA ALA A 20 46.17 -4.64 -22.84
C ALA A 20 44.75 -5.27 -22.69
N VAL A 21 44.54 -5.99 -21.60
CA VAL A 21 43.19 -6.45 -21.19
C VAL A 21 42.42 -5.21 -20.72
N SER A 22 41.73 -4.58 -21.68
CA SER A 22 40.66 -3.65 -21.34
C SER A 22 39.59 -4.46 -20.63
N GLN A 23 39.50 -4.30 -19.30
CA GLN A 23 38.36 -4.81 -18.53
C GLN A 23 37.12 -4.03 -18.98
N ARG A 24 36.48 -4.47 -20.05
CA ARG A 24 35.09 -4.10 -20.31
C ARG A 24 34.27 -4.79 -19.22
N THR A 25 33.83 -4.02 -18.23
CA THR A 25 32.77 -4.44 -17.35
C THR A 25 31.57 -4.82 -18.20
N ALA A 26 31.21 -6.07 -18.19
CA ALA A 26 29.98 -6.53 -18.85
C ALA A 26 28.78 -5.73 -18.29
N PRO A 27 27.80 -5.37 -19.12
CA PRO A 27 26.59 -4.74 -18.59
C PRO A 27 25.97 -5.68 -17.54
N ALA A 28 25.63 -5.13 -16.38
CA ALA A 28 24.99 -5.87 -15.30
C ALA A 28 23.78 -6.62 -15.85
N SER A 29 23.56 -7.86 -15.41
CA SER A 29 22.38 -8.63 -15.80
C SER A 29 21.10 -7.91 -15.36
N LYS A 30 19.96 -8.20 -16.01
CA LYS A 30 18.67 -7.62 -15.57
C LYS A 30 18.40 -7.86 -14.08
N ASP A 31 18.81 -9.01 -13.55
CA ASP A 31 18.66 -9.38 -12.15
C ASP A 31 19.55 -8.54 -11.22
N GLU A 32 20.76 -8.19 -11.66
CA GLU A 32 21.70 -7.39 -10.87
C GLU A 32 21.29 -5.93 -10.79
N ASN A 33 20.74 -5.37 -11.89
CA ASN A 33 20.14 -4.03 -11.89
C ASN A 33 18.91 -3.96 -10.99
N SER A 34 18.02 -4.97 -11.05
CA SER A 34 16.82 -5.04 -10.21
C SER A 34 17.16 -5.09 -8.72
N ARG A 35 18.14 -5.89 -8.33
CA ARG A 35 18.64 -5.97 -6.93
C ARG A 35 19.22 -4.64 -6.47
N THR A 36 19.94 -3.95 -7.34
CA THR A 36 20.53 -2.64 -7.01
C THR A 36 19.45 -1.59 -6.79
N GLU A 37 18.41 -1.58 -7.62
CA GLU A 37 17.27 -0.66 -7.49
C GLU A 37 16.45 -0.95 -6.22
N SER A 38 16.15 -2.21 -5.94
CA SER A 38 15.45 -2.65 -4.73
C SER A 38 16.21 -2.25 -3.46
N HIS A 39 17.53 -2.46 -3.44
CA HIS A 39 18.39 -2.04 -2.33
C HIS A 39 18.40 -0.52 -2.15
N GLN A 40 18.55 0.27 -3.22
CA GLN A 40 18.53 1.73 -3.14
C GLN A 40 17.20 2.25 -2.61
N ARG A 41 16.09 1.70 -3.07
CA ARG A 41 14.74 2.01 -2.58
C ARG A 41 14.62 1.72 -1.08
N ALA A 42 15.07 0.55 -0.65
CA ALA A 42 15.05 0.15 0.76
C ALA A 42 15.87 1.07 1.66
N GLU A 43 17.04 1.55 1.20
CA GLU A 43 17.86 2.54 1.91
C GLU A 43 17.12 3.87 2.09
N VAL A 44 16.37 4.34 1.08
CA VAL A 44 15.54 5.55 1.21
C VAL A 44 14.41 5.31 2.22
N ILE A 45 13.74 4.18 2.15
CA ILE A 45 12.68 3.79 3.09
C ILE A 45 13.19 3.79 4.53
N LEU A 46 14.36 3.22 4.80
CA LEU A 46 14.99 3.26 6.14
C LEU A 46 15.18 4.69 6.66
N LEU A 47 15.56 5.63 5.78
CA LEU A 47 15.75 7.02 6.17
C LEU A 47 14.45 7.69 6.64
N TYR A 48 13.33 7.38 6.03
CA TYR A 48 12.03 7.99 6.35
C TYR A 48 11.29 7.34 7.52
N GLN A 49 11.70 6.13 7.98
CA GLN A 49 11.07 5.49 9.13
C GLN A 49 11.15 6.37 10.37
N ARG A 50 10.05 6.67 11.00
CA ARG A 50 9.98 7.40 12.27
C ARG A 50 10.38 6.51 13.44
N ASN A 51 10.75 7.12 14.56
CA ASN A 51 11.08 6.36 15.78
C ASN A 51 9.88 5.58 16.33
N SER A 52 8.64 6.00 16.00
CA SER A 52 7.41 5.23 16.27
C SER A 52 7.32 3.91 15.50
N GLY A 53 8.16 3.70 14.48
CA GLY A 53 8.15 2.51 13.64
C GLY A 53 7.44 2.66 12.30
N GLY A 54 6.51 3.61 12.16
CA GLY A 54 5.79 3.88 10.92
C GLY A 54 6.48 4.89 10.01
N TRP A 55 5.84 5.21 8.90
CA TRP A 55 6.33 6.16 7.89
C TRP A 55 5.36 7.30 7.63
N PRO A 56 5.85 8.51 7.28
CA PRO A 56 5.01 9.56 6.74
C PRO A 56 4.55 9.21 5.32
N LYS A 57 3.50 9.87 4.83
CA LYS A 57 3.07 9.73 3.44
C LYS A 57 3.75 10.72 2.48
N ASN A 58 3.60 10.48 1.17
CA ASN A 58 3.93 11.45 0.11
C ASN A 58 5.41 11.84 0.06
N TYR A 59 6.31 10.88 0.26
CA TYR A 59 7.73 11.02 -0.09
C TYR A 59 8.08 10.08 -1.24
N GLU A 60 9.06 10.47 -2.05
CA GLU A 60 9.52 9.66 -3.18
C GLU A 60 10.47 8.56 -2.68
N ARG A 61 10.05 7.31 -2.85
CA ARG A 61 10.78 6.12 -2.36
C ARG A 61 12.05 5.80 -3.16
N GLU A 62 12.17 6.37 -4.36
CA GLU A 62 13.26 6.09 -5.30
C GLU A 62 14.23 7.27 -5.46
N GLU A 63 13.96 8.40 -4.79
CA GLU A 63 14.75 9.62 -4.90
C GLU A 63 16.11 9.47 -4.22
N LYS A 64 17.19 9.78 -4.97
CA LYS A 64 18.53 9.94 -4.40
C LYS A 64 18.62 11.27 -3.64
N LEU A 65 18.52 11.18 -2.31
CA LEU A 65 18.56 12.36 -1.45
C LEU A 65 19.95 13.02 -1.46
N SER A 66 19.99 14.34 -1.64
CA SER A 66 21.19 15.13 -1.39
C SER A 66 21.61 15.04 0.09
N LYS A 67 22.88 15.36 0.41
CA LYS A 67 23.36 15.37 1.82
C LYS A 67 22.48 16.26 2.71
N LYS A 68 22.05 17.42 2.25
CA LYS A 68 21.16 18.34 2.96
C LYS A 68 19.78 17.74 3.19
N ALA A 69 19.17 17.14 2.17
CA ALA A 69 17.86 16.46 2.28
C ALA A 69 17.93 15.28 3.25
N ARG A 70 18.99 14.45 3.17
CA ARG A 70 19.24 13.34 4.08
C ARG A 70 19.33 13.82 5.55
N SER A 71 20.13 14.86 5.83
CA SER A 71 20.24 15.43 7.18
C SER A 71 18.89 15.93 7.70
N LYS A 72 18.08 16.58 6.85
CA LYS A 72 16.72 17.01 7.21
C LYS A 72 15.85 15.80 7.59
N VAL A 73 15.78 14.77 6.76
CA VAL A 73 14.97 13.58 7.03
C VAL A 73 15.40 12.90 8.34
N LEU A 74 16.71 12.81 8.60
CA LEU A 74 17.23 12.26 9.85
C LEU A 74 16.85 13.09 11.09
N SER A 75 16.82 14.43 11.00
CA SER A 75 16.36 15.29 12.09
C SER A 75 14.86 15.16 12.40
N GLU A 76 14.08 14.57 11.49
CA GLU A 76 12.64 14.39 11.60
C GLU A 76 12.20 13.05 12.19
N LYS A 77 13.14 12.20 12.63
CA LYS A 77 12.84 10.86 13.16
C LYS A 77 11.85 10.85 14.32
N ASN A 78 11.81 11.90 15.14
CA ASN A 78 10.92 12.03 16.29
C ASN A 78 9.55 12.66 15.95
N LYS A 79 9.27 12.98 14.68
CA LYS A 79 7.97 13.53 14.31
C LYS A 79 6.85 12.50 14.47
N ASN A 80 5.71 12.95 14.99
CA ASN A 80 4.48 12.15 15.12
C ASN A 80 3.62 12.28 13.85
N ASP A 81 4.21 12.06 12.67
CA ASP A 81 3.56 12.17 11.36
C ASP A 81 3.47 10.83 10.61
N ALA A 82 3.86 9.74 11.26
CA ALA A 82 3.68 8.41 10.71
C ALA A 82 2.19 8.06 10.58
N MET A 83 1.82 7.36 9.50
CA MET A 83 0.41 7.09 9.18
C MET A 83 0.24 5.86 8.29
N ILE A 84 -1.02 5.52 8.00
CA ILE A 84 -1.40 4.42 7.10
C ILE A 84 -2.10 4.91 5.82
N ASP A 85 -2.18 6.22 5.63
CA ASP A 85 -2.82 6.87 4.49
C ASP A 85 -1.95 6.81 3.22
N ASN A 86 -2.56 6.80 2.02
CA ASN A 86 -1.87 6.73 0.73
C ASN A 86 -0.84 5.58 0.63
N GLY A 87 -1.11 4.48 1.27
CA GLY A 87 -0.21 3.32 1.25
C GLY A 87 0.97 3.41 2.21
N ALA A 88 1.11 4.49 2.98
CA ALA A 88 2.19 4.64 3.95
C ALA A 88 2.18 3.50 4.99
N THR A 89 3.35 3.15 5.45
CA THR A 89 3.68 2.09 6.40
C THR A 89 3.46 0.68 5.85
N HIS A 90 2.27 0.31 5.39
CA HIS A 90 2.05 -1.05 4.91
C HIS A 90 2.74 -1.37 3.57
N THR A 91 3.01 -0.36 2.72
CA THR A 91 3.82 -0.54 1.51
C THR A 91 5.30 -0.65 1.85
N GLU A 92 5.81 0.20 2.74
CA GLU A 92 7.20 0.20 3.18
C GLU A 92 7.58 -1.14 3.79
N ILE A 93 6.72 -1.72 4.63
CA ILE A 93 6.98 -3.04 5.25
C ILE A 93 7.12 -4.13 4.18
N ARG A 94 6.28 -4.13 3.14
CA ARG A 94 6.40 -5.11 2.03
C ARG A 94 7.71 -4.93 1.27
N LEU A 95 8.05 -3.69 0.91
CA LEU A 95 9.28 -3.40 0.17
C LEU A 95 10.54 -3.75 0.97
N LEU A 96 10.53 -3.52 2.28
CA LEU A 96 11.63 -3.91 3.16
C LEU A 96 11.73 -5.44 3.31
N ALA A 97 10.61 -6.15 3.36
CA ALA A 97 10.61 -7.61 3.39
C ALA A 97 11.20 -8.20 2.09
N ASP A 98 10.83 -7.64 0.95
CA ASP A 98 11.37 -8.03 -0.36
C ASP A 98 12.88 -7.74 -0.43
N ALA A 99 13.31 -6.55 -0.03
CA ALA A 99 14.73 -6.18 0.01
C ALA A 99 15.55 -7.08 0.97
N TYR A 100 15.00 -7.44 2.12
CA TYR A 100 15.63 -8.41 3.03
C TYR A 100 15.78 -9.78 2.37
N HIS A 101 14.76 -10.25 1.67
CA HIS A 101 14.82 -11.53 0.95
C HIS A 101 15.92 -11.54 -0.13
N GLU A 102 16.11 -10.43 -0.82
CA GLU A 102 17.11 -10.29 -1.89
C GLU A 102 18.55 -10.11 -1.37
N THR A 103 18.73 -9.39 -0.25
CA THR A 103 20.04 -8.93 0.22
C THR A 103 20.52 -9.58 1.50
N SER A 104 19.62 -10.17 2.29
CA SER A 104 19.86 -10.66 3.66
C SER A 104 20.34 -9.55 4.64
N ASP A 105 20.11 -8.27 4.31
CA ASP A 105 20.47 -7.16 5.19
C ASP A 105 19.48 -7.04 6.36
N ASN A 106 19.99 -7.33 7.55
CA ASN A 106 19.19 -7.33 8.77
C ASN A 106 18.54 -5.97 9.10
N ARG A 107 19.10 -4.85 8.59
CA ARG A 107 18.51 -3.52 8.80
C ARG A 107 17.10 -3.44 8.21
N PHE A 108 16.88 -4.05 7.03
CA PHE A 108 15.58 -4.09 6.37
C PHE A 108 14.57 -4.94 7.14
N ARG A 109 15.01 -6.12 7.61
CA ARG A 109 14.22 -6.98 8.49
C ARG A 109 13.79 -6.24 9.76
N ASP A 110 14.72 -5.61 10.46
CA ASP A 110 14.46 -4.96 11.74
C ASP A 110 13.54 -3.76 11.58
N ALA A 111 13.67 -3.00 10.49
CA ALA A 111 12.76 -1.92 10.14
C ALA A 111 11.36 -2.43 9.77
N ALA A 112 11.25 -3.54 9.04
CA ALA A 112 9.96 -4.17 8.75
C ALA A 112 9.26 -4.63 10.03
N ILE A 113 9.97 -5.26 10.97
CA ILE A 113 9.43 -5.67 12.28
C ILE A 113 8.92 -4.46 13.08
N LYS A 114 9.68 -3.35 13.12
CA LYS A 114 9.23 -2.11 13.77
C LYS A 114 7.96 -1.56 13.14
N GLY A 115 7.84 -1.64 11.81
CA GLY A 115 6.63 -1.24 11.08
C GLY A 115 5.42 -2.12 11.41
N ILE A 116 5.60 -3.43 11.51
CA ILE A 116 4.55 -4.36 11.93
C ILE A 116 4.09 -4.02 13.36
N THR A 117 5.03 -3.82 14.27
CA THR A 117 4.75 -3.42 15.66
C THR A 117 3.97 -2.10 15.73
N TYR A 118 4.35 -1.12 14.89
CA TYR A 118 3.62 0.14 14.76
C TYR A 118 2.16 -0.08 14.35
N LEU A 119 1.89 -0.93 13.34
CA LEU A 119 0.52 -1.21 12.90
C LEU A 119 -0.31 -1.90 13.98
N LEU A 120 0.26 -2.85 14.71
CA LEU A 120 -0.40 -3.52 15.83
C LEU A 120 -0.70 -2.55 16.98
N ALA A 121 0.23 -1.66 17.31
CA ALA A 121 0.05 -0.64 18.35
C ALA A 121 -0.93 0.48 17.96
N ALA A 122 -1.10 0.74 16.66
CA ALA A 122 -2.01 1.77 16.16
C ALA A 122 -3.48 1.33 16.15
N GLN A 123 -3.76 0.04 16.28
CA GLN A 123 -5.13 -0.46 16.30
C GLN A 123 -5.84 -0.06 17.58
N TYR A 124 -7.03 0.47 17.47
CA TYR A 124 -7.93 0.72 18.61
C TYR A 124 -8.46 -0.60 19.19
N ASP A 125 -8.83 -0.56 20.48
CA ASP A 125 -9.44 -1.72 21.17
C ASP A 125 -10.70 -2.24 20.49
N ASN A 126 -11.39 -1.38 19.74
CA ASN A 126 -12.57 -1.74 18.96
C ASN A 126 -12.26 -2.37 17.59
N GLY A 127 -10.99 -2.54 17.26
CA GLY A 127 -10.50 -3.14 16.02
C GLY A 127 -10.27 -2.18 14.85
N GLY A 128 -10.62 -0.90 14.97
CA GLY A 128 -10.38 0.11 13.94
C GLY A 128 -8.95 0.64 13.95
N TRP A 129 -8.56 1.35 12.89
CA TRP A 129 -7.30 2.08 12.82
C TRP A 129 -7.53 3.55 12.53
N PRO A 130 -6.82 4.47 13.25
CA PRO A 130 -6.75 5.87 12.88
C PRO A 130 -5.90 6.06 11.63
N GLN A 131 -6.08 7.18 10.95
CA GLN A 131 -5.24 7.53 9.80
C GLN A 131 -3.78 7.78 10.21
N ARG A 132 -3.55 8.31 11.42
CA ARG A 132 -2.24 8.68 11.99
C ARG A 132 -2.07 8.09 13.38
N PHE A 133 -0.86 7.65 13.70
CA PHE A 133 -0.44 7.18 15.02
C PHE A 133 1.05 7.51 15.24
N PRO A 134 1.52 7.86 16.44
CA PRO A 134 0.72 8.20 17.61
C PRO A 134 0.04 9.58 17.50
N GLU A 135 -0.79 9.90 18.45
CA GLU A 135 -1.46 11.21 18.59
C GLU A 135 -2.34 11.63 17.39
N PRO A 136 -3.33 10.84 17.00
CA PRO A 136 -4.23 11.25 15.94
C PRO A 136 -5.05 12.48 16.35
N ARG A 137 -5.14 13.49 15.45
CA ARG A 137 -5.86 14.75 15.70
C ARG A 137 -6.88 15.03 14.60
N GLY A 138 -7.93 15.77 14.93
CA GLY A 138 -8.98 16.11 13.99
C GLY A 138 -9.62 14.85 13.39
N TYR A 139 -9.86 14.83 12.09
CA TYR A 139 -10.44 13.67 11.41
C TYR A 139 -9.46 12.47 11.31
N ALA A 140 -8.16 12.69 11.49
CA ALA A 140 -7.18 11.61 11.43
C ALA A 140 -7.32 10.57 12.57
N LYS A 141 -8.14 10.87 13.61
CA LYS A 141 -8.49 9.94 14.68
C LYS A 141 -9.62 8.97 14.32
N HIS A 142 -10.39 9.26 13.29
CA HIS A 142 -11.50 8.39 12.90
C HIS A 142 -11.00 7.06 12.34
N ILE A 143 -11.79 6.01 12.50
CA ILE A 143 -11.60 4.75 11.79
C ILE A 143 -11.62 5.08 10.29
N THR A 144 -10.53 4.79 9.58
CA THR A 144 -10.34 5.29 8.22
C THR A 144 -10.26 4.19 7.17
N PHE A 145 -11.21 4.18 6.24
CA PHE A 145 -11.19 3.37 5.03
C PHE A 145 -10.66 4.15 3.82
N ASN A 146 -10.63 5.50 3.91
CA ASN A 146 -10.14 6.38 2.87
C ASN A 146 -8.77 5.94 2.36
N ASP A 147 -8.55 6.06 1.04
CA ASP A 147 -7.28 5.75 0.36
C ASP A 147 -6.68 4.37 0.71
N ASN A 148 -7.54 3.40 1.02
CA ASN A 148 -7.16 2.03 1.38
C ASN A 148 -6.38 1.93 2.70
N ALA A 149 -6.50 2.88 3.61
CA ALA A 149 -5.70 2.94 4.82
C ALA A 149 -5.85 1.68 5.69
N MET A 150 -7.00 1.49 6.34
CA MET A 150 -7.25 0.32 7.19
C MET A 150 -7.19 -1.01 6.42
N ILE A 151 -7.78 -1.06 5.21
CA ILE A 151 -7.80 -2.29 4.41
C ILE A 151 -6.39 -2.65 3.93
N GLY A 152 -5.55 -1.66 3.62
CA GLY A 152 -4.14 -1.88 3.26
C GLY A 152 -3.33 -2.45 4.42
N ALA A 153 -3.53 -1.93 5.65
CA ALA A 153 -2.91 -2.45 6.86
C ALA A 153 -3.38 -3.90 7.13
N MET A 154 -4.69 -4.16 7.13
CA MET A 154 -5.26 -5.51 7.33
C MET A 154 -4.78 -6.50 6.26
N SER A 155 -4.67 -6.07 5.00
CA SER A 155 -4.16 -6.92 3.92
C SER A 155 -2.69 -7.29 4.14
N LEU A 156 -1.85 -6.36 4.61
CA LEU A 156 -0.48 -6.68 4.99
C LEU A 156 -0.44 -7.69 6.14
N LEU A 157 -1.22 -7.47 7.21
CA LEU A 157 -1.26 -8.38 8.34
C LEU A 157 -1.69 -9.79 7.90
N ARG A 158 -2.60 -9.90 6.94
CA ARG A 158 -2.99 -11.19 6.34
C ARG A 158 -1.85 -11.80 5.52
N ASP A 159 -1.16 -11.01 4.68
CA ASP A 159 0.00 -11.50 3.93
C ASP A 159 1.06 -12.07 4.89
N ILE A 160 1.29 -11.43 6.04
CA ILE A 160 2.20 -11.93 7.07
C ILE A 160 1.77 -13.31 7.61
N LEU A 161 0.46 -13.57 7.72
CA LEU A 161 -0.04 -14.87 8.19
C LEU A 161 0.17 -15.99 7.17
N VAL A 162 -0.01 -15.71 5.89
CA VAL A 162 -0.06 -16.75 4.84
C VAL A 162 1.24 -16.88 4.05
N ASP A 163 1.98 -15.79 3.85
CA ASP A 163 3.23 -15.78 3.07
C ASP A 163 4.46 -15.89 3.98
N HIS A 164 4.73 -17.10 4.42
CA HIS A 164 5.91 -17.39 5.24
C HIS A 164 7.23 -17.22 4.48
N LYS A 165 7.21 -17.29 3.16
CA LYS A 165 8.41 -17.09 2.34
C LYS A 165 8.84 -15.63 2.29
N ARG A 166 7.87 -14.72 2.14
CA ARG A 166 8.14 -13.29 2.13
C ARG A 166 8.48 -12.74 3.52
N PHE A 167 7.87 -13.28 4.57
CA PHE A 167 8.02 -12.82 5.95
C PHE A 167 8.64 -13.89 6.87
N PRO A 168 9.80 -14.52 6.53
CA PRO A 168 10.37 -15.63 7.32
C PRO A 168 10.81 -15.20 8.71
N PHE A 169 11.10 -13.91 8.88
CA PHE A 169 11.62 -13.30 10.09
C PHE A 169 10.55 -12.94 11.13
N VAL A 170 9.27 -13.06 10.78
CA VAL A 170 8.18 -12.74 11.71
C VAL A 170 7.92 -13.93 12.63
N SER A 171 8.05 -13.70 13.94
CA SER A 171 7.88 -14.73 14.96
C SER A 171 6.43 -15.26 15.02
N ARG A 172 6.27 -16.46 15.60
CA ARG A 172 4.96 -17.06 15.81
C ARG A 172 4.03 -16.17 16.65
N ASP A 173 4.57 -15.50 17.67
CA ASP A 173 3.79 -14.63 18.56
C ASP A 173 3.30 -13.37 17.84
N VAL A 174 4.13 -12.75 17.02
CA VAL A 174 3.72 -11.60 16.20
C VAL A 174 2.68 -12.02 15.17
N ARG A 175 2.82 -13.20 14.55
CA ARG A 175 1.77 -13.72 13.64
C ARG A 175 0.45 -13.94 14.37
N ALA A 176 0.48 -14.50 15.58
CA ALA A 176 -0.74 -14.64 16.37
C ALA A 176 -1.40 -13.29 16.70
N GLN A 177 -0.61 -12.27 17.00
CA GLN A 177 -1.13 -10.89 17.17
C GLN A 177 -1.73 -10.34 15.86
N CYS A 178 -1.10 -10.56 14.71
CA CYS A 178 -1.67 -10.20 13.40
C CYS A 178 -3.03 -10.86 13.17
N GLY A 179 -3.19 -12.13 13.51
CA GLY A 179 -4.46 -12.86 13.40
C GLY A 179 -5.56 -12.21 14.25
N LYS A 180 -5.28 -11.95 15.53
CA LYS A 180 -6.21 -11.25 16.43
C LYS A 180 -6.58 -9.86 15.94
N ALA A 181 -5.60 -9.12 15.40
CA ALA A 181 -5.82 -7.79 14.86
C ALA A 181 -6.75 -7.83 13.64
N ILE A 182 -6.62 -8.82 12.76
CA ILE A 182 -7.53 -9.02 11.62
C ILE A 182 -8.94 -9.35 12.08
N GLU A 183 -9.11 -10.27 13.02
CA GLU A 183 -10.42 -10.64 13.57
C GLU A 183 -11.14 -9.43 14.19
N SER A 184 -10.44 -8.65 15.00
CA SER A 184 -10.95 -7.40 15.57
C SER A 184 -11.29 -6.37 14.47
N GLY A 185 -10.45 -6.27 13.45
CA GLY A 185 -10.67 -5.39 12.29
C GLY A 185 -11.92 -5.78 11.49
N ILE A 186 -12.15 -7.06 11.26
CA ILE A 186 -13.39 -7.57 10.62
C ILE A 186 -14.61 -7.20 11.47
N SER A 187 -14.55 -7.42 12.78
CA SER A 187 -15.63 -7.00 13.69
C SER A 187 -15.91 -5.49 13.59
N CYS A 188 -14.88 -4.68 13.54
CA CYS A 188 -14.99 -3.23 13.34
C CYS A 188 -15.65 -2.87 11.99
N ILE A 189 -15.23 -3.49 10.89
CA ILE A 189 -15.83 -3.33 9.56
C ILE A 189 -17.33 -3.61 9.61
N LEU A 190 -17.75 -4.72 10.21
CA LEU A 190 -19.16 -5.11 10.31
C LEU A 190 -19.99 -4.13 11.14
N LYS A 191 -19.39 -3.50 12.17
CA LYS A 191 -20.04 -2.45 12.99
C LYS A 191 -20.13 -1.11 12.25
N CYS A 192 -19.15 -0.77 11.42
CA CYS A 192 -19.14 0.44 10.60
C CYS A 192 -20.11 0.38 9.41
N GLN A 193 -20.57 -0.81 9.00
CA GLN A 193 -21.45 -0.92 7.84
C GLN A 193 -22.76 -0.16 8.08
N ILE A 194 -23.07 0.81 7.19
CA ILE A 194 -24.24 1.66 7.30
C ILE A 194 -25.50 0.81 7.05
N LYS A 195 -26.52 1.03 7.87
CA LYS A 195 -27.82 0.40 7.73
C LYS A 195 -28.90 1.47 7.48
N VAL A 196 -29.72 1.26 6.46
CA VAL A 196 -30.87 2.09 6.16
C VAL A 196 -32.13 1.24 6.27
N ASN A 197 -33.08 1.65 7.09
CA ASN A 197 -34.31 0.88 7.35
C ASN A 197 -34.02 -0.60 7.74
N GLY A 198 -32.98 -0.81 8.56
CA GLY A 198 -32.56 -2.14 9.02
C GLY A 198 -31.75 -2.95 7.99
N ARG A 199 -31.66 -2.54 6.74
CA ARG A 199 -30.91 -3.23 5.68
C ARG A 199 -29.46 -2.74 5.62
N ARG A 200 -28.53 -3.67 5.51
CA ARG A 200 -27.10 -3.38 5.30
C ARG A 200 -26.89 -2.76 3.94
N THR A 201 -26.00 -1.75 3.89
CA THR A 201 -25.57 -1.07 2.66
C THR A 201 -24.04 -1.11 2.55
N VAL A 202 -23.40 0.01 2.30
CA VAL A 202 -21.96 0.17 2.18
C VAL A 202 -21.39 1.00 3.34
N TRP A 203 -20.15 1.43 3.22
CA TRP A 203 -19.41 2.14 4.27
C TRP A 203 -19.15 3.59 3.88
N CYS A 204 -18.95 4.44 4.86
CA CYS A 204 -18.38 5.77 4.68
C CYS A 204 -16.85 5.67 4.60
N ALA A 205 -16.19 6.69 4.07
CA ALA A 205 -14.73 6.77 4.02
C ALA A 205 -14.09 6.88 5.42
N GLN A 206 -14.77 7.50 6.38
CA GLN A 206 -14.38 7.54 7.78
C GLN A 206 -15.58 7.27 8.70
N HIS A 207 -15.28 6.65 9.85
CA HIS A 207 -16.26 6.39 10.91
C HIS A 207 -15.73 6.84 12.26
N ASP A 208 -16.66 7.26 13.11
CA ASP A 208 -16.34 7.66 14.49
C ASP A 208 -15.67 6.51 15.25
N GLU A 209 -14.58 6.83 15.93
CA GLU A 209 -13.75 5.86 16.63
C GLU A 209 -14.41 5.28 17.91
N LYS A 210 -15.59 5.76 18.29
CA LYS A 210 -16.33 5.28 19.45
C LYS A 210 -17.71 4.72 19.07
N THR A 211 -18.43 5.43 18.19
CA THR A 211 -19.82 5.12 17.85
C THR A 211 -19.97 4.35 16.55
N PHE A 212 -18.90 4.21 15.75
CA PHE A 212 -18.89 3.60 14.41
C PHE A 212 -19.76 4.33 13.37
N GLN A 213 -20.32 5.51 13.72
CA GLN A 213 -21.17 6.28 12.79
C GLN A 213 -20.31 6.95 11.71
N PRO A 214 -20.86 7.16 10.50
CA PRO A 214 -20.20 7.92 9.46
C PRO A 214 -19.74 9.29 9.93
N ARG A 215 -18.53 9.69 9.54
CA ARG A 215 -17.94 10.98 9.92
C ARG A 215 -17.37 11.70 8.72
N LYS A 216 -17.42 13.02 8.80
CA LYS A 216 -16.79 13.92 7.84
C LYS A 216 -15.27 13.95 8.06
N ALA A 217 -14.50 14.11 6.99
CA ALA A 217 -13.07 14.40 7.06
C ALA A 217 -12.79 15.86 6.64
N ARG A 218 -12.36 16.11 5.41
CA ARG A 218 -12.19 17.46 4.88
C ARG A 218 -13.54 18.14 4.63
N SER A 219 -13.53 19.43 4.33
CA SER A 219 -14.76 20.22 4.15
C SER A 219 -15.74 19.61 3.16
N TYR A 220 -15.23 18.98 2.11
CA TYR A 220 -15.99 18.37 1.02
C TYR A 220 -16.19 16.84 1.17
N GLU A 221 -15.58 16.20 2.16
CA GLU A 221 -15.74 14.77 2.45
C GLU A 221 -16.79 14.59 3.54
N LEU A 222 -18.05 14.69 3.15
CA LEU A 222 -19.20 14.59 4.06
C LEU A 222 -19.43 13.13 4.49
N PRO A 223 -20.15 12.90 5.63
CA PRO A 223 -20.70 11.58 5.93
C PRO A 223 -21.56 11.10 4.76
N SER A 224 -21.20 9.98 4.15
CA SER A 224 -21.78 9.51 2.90
C SER A 224 -21.62 8.00 2.73
N PHE A 225 -22.35 7.41 1.83
CA PHE A 225 -21.93 6.13 1.26
C PHE A 225 -20.72 6.37 0.36
N SER A 226 -19.66 5.59 0.54
CA SER A 226 -18.45 5.72 -0.25
C SER A 226 -18.24 4.49 -1.15
N GLY A 227 -18.47 4.67 -2.46
CA GLY A 227 -18.38 3.57 -3.43
C GLY A 227 -16.98 3.00 -3.53
N SER A 228 -15.97 3.86 -3.71
CA SER A 228 -14.58 3.45 -3.91
C SER A 228 -14.02 2.66 -2.72
N GLU A 229 -14.20 3.16 -1.52
CA GLU A 229 -13.73 2.54 -0.28
C GLU A 229 -14.44 1.22 -0.02
N SER A 230 -15.76 1.19 -0.27
CA SER A 230 -16.59 -0.01 -0.06
C SER A 230 -16.21 -1.17 -0.98
N VAL A 231 -15.81 -0.92 -2.23
CA VAL A 231 -15.27 -1.98 -3.11
C VAL A 231 -14.06 -2.67 -2.50
N LYS A 232 -13.14 -1.92 -1.91
CA LYS A 232 -11.94 -2.50 -1.28
C LYS A 232 -12.30 -3.32 -0.05
N ILE A 233 -13.25 -2.84 0.75
CA ILE A 233 -13.77 -3.57 1.93
C ILE A 233 -14.41 -4.90 1.50
N ILE A 234 -15.32 -4.87 0.52
CA ILE A 234 -15.99 -6.07 0.01
C ILE A 234 -14.96 -7.08 -0.50
N ARG A 235 -14.02 -6.64 -1.33
CA ARG A 235 -12.96 -7.50 -1.87
C ARG A 235 -12.09 -8.12 -0.78
N PHE A 236 -11.83 -7.41 0.30
CA PHE A 236 -11.12 -7.96 1.45
C PHE A 236 -11.96 -9.03 2.17
N LEU A 237 -13.24 -8.76 2.42
CA LEU A 237 -14.16 -9.71 3.08
C LEU A 237 -14.39 -10.98 2.23
N MET A 238 -14.49 -10.86 0.91
CA MET A 238 -14.65 -11.99 -0.02
C MET A 238 -13.44 -12.95 -0.05
N GLN A 239 -12.29 -12.55 0.48
CA GLN A 239 -11.09 -13.38 0.56
C GLN A 239 -10.98 -14.14 1.90
N ILE A 240 -12.01 -14.09 2.74
CA ILE A 240 -12.07 -14.84 4.00
C ILE A 240 -12.52 -16.26 3.68
N ASP A 241 -11.68 -17.23 4.01
CA ASP A 241 -12.04 -18.63 3.92
C ASP A 241 -13.14 -18.97 4.95
N GLN A 242 -14.20 -19.65 4.51
CA GLN A 242 -15.33 -20.04 5.36
C GLN A 242 -15.92 -18.85 6.15
N PRO A 243 -16.39 -17.78 5.48
CA PRO A 243 -16.89 -16.59 6.15
C PRO A 243 -18.14 -16.91 6.99
N GLY A 244 -18.18 -16.36 8.19
CA GLY A 244 -19.36 -16.46 9.06
C GLY A 244 -20.56 -15.70 8.47
N LYS A 245 -21.78 -16.07 8.91
CA LYS A 245 -23.06 -15.52 8.43
C LYS A 245 -23.07 -13.97 8.33
N GLN A 246 -22.51 -13.27 9.34
CA GLN A 246 -22.49 -11.81 9.36
C GLN A 246 -21.63 -11.20 8.25
N VAL A 247 -20.54 -11.88 7.86
CA VAL A 247 -19.67 -11.45 6.75
C VAL A 247 -20.40 -11.64 5.42
N ILE A 248 -21.09 -12.78 5.24
CA ILE A 248 -21.92 -13.06 4.06
C ILE A 248 -23.00 -11.97 3.91
N GLU A 249 -23.79 -11.74 4.98
CA GLU A 249 -24.82 -10.70 4.98
C GLU A 249 -24.26 -9.28 4.70
N ALA A 250 -23.04 -9.01 5.16
CA ALA A 250 -22.39 -7.73 4.90
C ALA A 250 -22.03 -7.56 3.43
N ILE A 251 -21.48 -8.61 2.80
CA ILE A 251 -21.16 -8.64 1.38
C ILE A 251 -22.44 -8.51 0.55
N ASP A 252 -23.45 -9.33 0.82
CA ASP A 252 -24.74 -9.34 0.07
C ASP A 252 -25.44 -7.97 0.13
N GLY A 253 -25.49 -7.36 1.32
CA GLY A 253 -26.07 -6.04 1.49
C GLY A 253 -25.32 -4.97 0.70
N ALA A 254 -24.01 -5.03 0.67
CA ALA A 254 -23.19 -4.09 -0.09
C ALA A 254 -23.32 -4.30 -1.60
N VAL A 255 -23.29 -5.55 -2.08
CA VAL A 255 -23.51 -5.87 -3.50
C VAL A 255 -24.91 -5.40 -3.96
N THR A 256 -25.93 -5.67 -3.16
CA THR A 256 -27.29 -5.19 -3.41
C THR A 256 -27.33 -3.67 -3.53
N TRP A 257 -26.65 -2.94 -2.64
CA TRP A 257 -26.56 -1.49 -2.72
C TRP A 257 -25.89 -1.03 -4.03
N PHE A 258 -24.77 -1.65 -4.42
CA PHE A 258 -24.10 -1.34 -5.70
C PHE A 258 -25.01 -1.57 -6.90
N ASP A 259 -25.78 -2.66 -6.90
CA ASP A 259 -26.73 -2.94 -7.99
C ASP A 259 -27.82 -1.87 -8.14
N HIS A 260 -28.30 -1.33 -7.02
CA HIS A 260 -29.35 -0.29 -7.04
C HIS A 260 -28.81 1.13 -7.26
N SER A 261 -27.52 1.35 -7.04
CA SER A 261 -26.88 2.68 -7.11
C SER A 261 -26.08 2.91 -8.39
N LYS A 262 -26.26 2.05 -9.39
CA LYS A 262 -25.66 2.21 -10.73
C LYS A 262 -26.12 3.51 -11.37
N LEU A 263 -25.18 4.17 -12.05
CA LEU A 263 -25.44 5.30 -12.94
C LEU A 263 -25.24 4.80 -14.36
N GLU A 264 -26.32 4.79 -15.13
CA GLU A 264 -26.36 4.28 -16.51
C GLU A 264 -26.65 5.43 -17.49
N GLY A 265 -26.30 5.25 -18.76
CA GLY A 265 -26.54 6.25 -19.81
C GLY A 265 -25.67 7.50 -19.71
N ILE A 266 -24.62 7.46 -18.89
CA ILE A 266 -23.69 8.59 -18.70
C ILE A 266 -22.25 8.12 -18.64
N LYS A 267 -21.32 9.00 -18.99
CA LYS A 267 -19.86 8.79 -18.77
C LYS A 267 -19.17 10.04 -18.28
N GLN A 268 -18.07 9.87 -17.55
CA GLN A 268 -17.18 10.94 -17.20
C GLN A 268 -16.15 11.14 -18.32
N VAL A 269 -16.00 12.38 -18.78
CA VAL A 269 -15.00 12.78 -19.76
C VAL A 269 -14.11 13.88 -19.17
N ARG A 270 -12.85 13.89 -19.60
CA ARG A 270 -11.89 14.93 -19.27
C ARG A 270 -11.94 15.98 -20.39
N VAL A 271 -12.12 17.24 -20.03
CA VAL A 271 -12.13 18.38 -20.95
C VAL A 271 -11.02 19.35 -20.55
N GLU A 272 -10.43 20.03 -21.52
CA GLU A 272 -9.47 21.09 -21.24
C GLU A 272 -10.19 22.27 -20.59
N ASP A 273 -9.64 22.76 -19.49
CA ASP A 273 -10.09 23.97 -18.79
C ASP A 273 -8.89 24.63 -18.10
N PRO A 274 -8.30 25.66 -18.75
CA PRO A 274 -7.13 26.37 -18.21
C PRO A 274 -7.39 27.07 -16.87
N THR A 275 -8.67 27.28 -16.48
CA THR A 275 -9.04 27.92 -15.20
C THR A 275 -8.95 26.97 -14.01
N LYS A 276 -8.89 25.67 -14.26
CA LYS A 276 -8.80 24.63 -13.23
C LYS A 276 -7.36 24.27 -12.91
N ALA A 277 -7.12 23.87 -11.68
CA ALA A 277 -5.82 23.32 -11.28
C ALA A 277 -5.50 22.08 -12.14
N GLY A 278 -4.39 22.11 -12.88
CA GLY A 278 -3.99 21.05 -13.80
C GLY A 278 -4.51 21.21 -15.22
N GLY A 279 -5.15 22.34 -15.58
CA GLY A 279 -5.53 22.69 -16.95
C GLY A 279 -6.70 21.89 -17.53
N HIS A 280 -7.49 21.22 -16.71
CA HIS A 280 -8.63 20.43 -17.19
C HIS A 280 -9.69 20.25 -16.10
N ASP A 281 -10.93 19.94 -16.54
CA ASP A 281 -12.04 19.55 -15.71
C ASP A 281 -12.54 18.13 -16.07
N LYS A 282 -13.35 17.55 -15.21
CA LYS A 282 -14.06 16.29 -15.43
C LYS A 282 -15.56 16.58 -15.43
N ILE A 283 -16.20 16.34 -16.55
CA ILE A 283 -17.63 16.55 -16.71
C ILE A 283 -18.36 15.23 -16.98
N ILE A 284 -19.64 15.21 -16.69
CA ILE A 284 -20.53 14.09 -17.01
C ILE A 284 -21.26 14.43 -18.30
N VAL A 285 -21.22 13.50 -19.26
CA VAL A 285 -21.95 13.60 -20.52
C VAL A 285 -22.88 12.41 -20.70
N LYS A 286 -23.96 12.60 -21.43
CA LYS A 286 -24.89 11.53 -21.81
C LYS A 286 -24.21 10.59 -22.81
N ASP A 287 -24.30 9.28 -22.55
CA ASP A 287 -23.85 8.22 -23.47
C ASP A 287 -24.57 6.92 -23.14
N ASP A 288 -25.61 6.63 -23.91
CA ASP A 288 -26.50 5.48 -23.69
C ASP A 288 -25.76 4.11 -23.88
N ASN A 289 -24.56 4.12 -24.48
CA ASN A 289 -23.73 2.93 -24.68
C ASN A 289 -22.59 2.81 -23.64
N ALA A 290 -22.50 3.73 -22.68
CA ALA A 290 -21.48 3.69 -21.66
C ALA A 290 -21.69 2.52 -20.68
N SER A 291 -20.60 1.92 -20.22
CA SER A 291 -20.68 0.94 -19.13
C SER A 291 -21.22 1.61 -17.86
N PRO A 292 -21.96 0.89 -17.03
CA PRO A 292 -22.41 1.41 -15.73
C PRO A 292 -21.25 1.94 -14.91
N MET A 293 -21.48 3.04 -14.21
CA MET A 293 -20.52 3.66 -13.32
C MET A 293 -21.12 3.97 -11.95
N TRP A 294 -20.28 4.31 -10.99
CA TRP A 294 -20.70 4.72 -9.65
C TRP A 294 -19.99 6.02 -9.28
N ALA A 295 -20.71 6.90 -8.59
CA ALA A 295 -20.11 8.06 -7.97
C ALA A 295 -19.23 7.63 -6.79
N ARG A 296 -18.28 8.47 -6.42
CA ARG A 296 -17.46 8.23 -5.23
C ARG A 296 -18.31 8.34 -3.95
N PHE A 297 -19.22 9.32 -3.90
CA PHE A 297 -20.04 9.61 -2.74
C PHE A 297 -21.53 9.67 -3.09
N TYR A 298 -22.36 9.17 -2.15
CA TYR A 298 -23.82 9.27 -2.22
C TYR A 298 -24.37 9.73 -0.88
N ASP A 299 -25.43 10.52 -0.91
CA ASP A 299 -26.14 10.95 0.29
C ASP A 299 -26.76 9.75 1.03
N ILE A 300 -26.59 9.69 2.36
CA ILE A 300 -27.05 8.54 3.16
C ILE A 300 -28.58 8.46 3.23
N LYS A 301 -29.29 9.60 3.10
CA LYS A 301 -30.75 9.65 3.24
C LYS A 301 -31.46 9.40 1.92
N THR A 302 -30.95 9.99 0.83
CA THR A 302 -31.61 9.96 -0.49
C THR A 302 -31.00 8.94 -1.43
N ASN A 303 -29.75 8.51 -1.17
CA ASN A 303 -28.93 7.71 -2.07
C ASN A 303 -28.60 8.42 -3.41
N ASP A 304 -28.72 9.74 -3.45
CA ASP A 304 -28.32 10.51 -4.62
C ASP A 304 -26.81 10.68 -4.69
N PRO A 305 -26.20 10.55 -5.88
CA PRO A 305 -24.79 10.83 -6.05
C PRO A 305 -24.51 12.32 -5.90
N PHE A 306 -23.42 12.68 -5.26
CA PHE A 306 -22.97 14.06 -5.20
C PHE A 306 -21.49 14.21 -5.52
N PHE A 307 -21.14 15.38 -6.02
CA PHE A 307 -19.79 15.76 -6.40
C PHE A 307 -19.25 16.81 -5.42
N CYS A 308 -17.95 16.71 -5.10
CA CYS A 308 -17.28 17.63 -4.17
C CYS A 308 -16.05 18.21 -4.86
#